data_8a9df1e612557e287c0d93902fa4bcc4
#
_entry.id   8a9df1e612557e287c0d93902fa4bcc4
#
_cell.length_a   1.000
_cell.length_b   1.000
_cell.length_c   1.000
_cell.angle_alpha   90.00
_cell.angle_beta   90.00
_cell.angle_gamma   90.00
#
_symmetry.space_group_name_H-M   'P 1'
#
loop_
_entity.id
_entity.type
_entity.pdbx_description
1 polymer ?
#
loop_
_entity_poly.entity_id
_entity_poly.type
_entity_poly.pdbx_seq_one_letter_code
_entity_poly.pdbx_strand_id
1 'polypeptide(L)'
;MSVTATIALAALLSAQQPKPVVVTSVVPDPAGQTLTITGENFGFLPFVTLNLIPLTIDAVGGNRVVAAAPIALMPAGTYLLTLSYGPAPEESASTPVVLGEGSAAGTETLARSGNASPGMAPLPSSDRPAAKVGDRVITIGDVDREWQRSDPASYLAASRDLYDKRRGVLDTLVSDELLAREAASRGMSVDALLAEEIPKRRITMPDSAVISLYQSLGDRTRGASLGQMRPALRAWLERFTEREIAKMNYVEELMKVSTRAEVLLEAPRVDVEHAAQDATVGSERALVEIVAFGDFQSASYARFAQAFGKIRETFGDRVRFRFKNLPTLGPDSAAAAEAAQCAKAQGKFWPYHDALLQQVGPLNASRLKQAATDAGLDRETLGACVDRGDFRGVTRQAGDEASRYGIRSSPSFLVNGRLAPDPPPFLPPFDYFKRLIEEELSKLSRQP
;
A
#
# COMPACT_ATOMS: atom_id res chain seq x y z
N MET A 1 8.19 -68.58 -16.28
CA MET A 1 9.31 -67.89 -16.89
C MET A 1 8.76 -66.59 -17.38
N SER A 2 9.06 -65.38 -16.93
CA SER A 2 10.19 -64.86 -16.24
C SER A 2 9.70 -63.59 -15.46
N VAL A 3 9.99 -63.56 -14.21
CA VAL A 3 10.02 -62.38 -13.34
C VAL A 3 11.30 -61.62 -13.66
N THR A 4 11.29 -60.33 -13.52
CA THR A 4 12.44 -59.38 -13.52
C THR A 4 12.40 -58.32 -14.60
N ALA A 5 11.75 -57.17 -14.27
CA ALA A 5 12.19 -55.84 -14.70
C ALA A 5 11.39 -54.74 -13.98
N THR A 6 11.35 -54.76 -12.65
CA THR A 6 10.72 -53.68 -11.86
C THR A 6 11.60 -53.30 -10.68
N ILE A 7 12.84 -52.92 -10.91
CA ILE A 7 13.72 -52.28 -9.92
C ILE A 7 14.78 -51.52 -10.72
N ALA A 8 14.51 -50.30 -11.10
CA ALA A 8 15.56 -49.33 -11.46
C ALA A 8 14.98 -47.92 -11.81
N LEU A 9 14.02 -47.38 -11.06
CA LEU A 9 13.64 -45.96 -11.24
C LEU A 9 13.30 -45.25 -9.92
N ALA A 10 13.85 -45.71 -8.83
CA ALA A 10 13.62 -45.12 -7.50
C ALA A 10 14.91 -44.53 -6.87
N ALA A 11 15.94 -44.20 -7.66
CA ALA A 11 17.20 -43.74 -7.12
C ALA A 11 17.81 -42.54 -7.85
N LEU A 12 17.00 -41.50 -8.15
CA LEU A 12 17.51 -40.22 -8.68
C LEU A 12 16.64 -39.00 -8.26
N LEU A 13 16.06 -39.07 -7.10
CA LEU A 13 15.50 -37.87 -6.41
C LEU A 13 16.16 -37.80 -5.02
N SER A 14 17.47 -37.72 -4.98
CA SER A 14 18.16 -37.12 -3.83
C SER A 14 17.79 -35.61 -3.92
N ALA A 15 16.84 -35.18 -3.11
CA ALA A 15 16.60 -33.77 -2.87
C ALA A 15 17.93 -33.17 -2.38
N GLN A 16 18.63 -32.48 -3.26
CA GLN A 16 19.79 -31.69 -2.85
C GLN A 16 19.27 -30.69 -1.83
N GLN A 17 19.82 -30.72 -0.63
CA GLN A 17 19.54 -29.70 0.37
C GLN A 17 19.81 -28.32 -0.25
N PRO A 18 18.94 -27.33 -0.04
CA PRO A 18 19.16 -25.99 -0.54
C PRO A 18 20.50 -25.47 -0.02
N LYS A 19 21.33 -24.95 -0.93
CA LYS A 19 22.61 -24.37 -0.56
C LYS A 19 22.39 -22.94 -0.08
N PRO A 20 23.03 -22.51 1.02
CA PRO A 20 22.85 -21.16 1.53
C PRO A 20 23.30 -20.11 0.51
N VAL A 21 22.51 -19.05 0.37
CA VAL A 21 22.91 -17.86 -0.37
C VAL A 21 24.05 -17.17 0.37
N VAL A 22 25.10 -16.86 -0.34
CA VAL A 22 26.21 -16.07 0.20
C VAL A 22 26.39 -14.83 -0.66
N VAL A 23 26.24 -13.65 -0.07
CA VAL A 23 26.59 -12.36 -0.69
C VAL A 23 27.97 -11.96 -0.18
N THR A 24 28.95 -11.92 -1.06
CA THR A 24 30.34 -11.56 -0.71
C THR A 24 30.64 -10.08 -0.93
N SER A 25 30.01 -9.44 -1.90
CA SER A 25 30.14 -8.01 -2.10
C SER A 25 28.95 -7.43 -2.84
N VAL A 26 28.71 -6.13 -2.61
CA VAL A 26 27.75 -5.35 -3.38
C VAL A 26 28.44 -4.04 -3.77
N VAL A 27 28.55 -3.82 -5.07
CA VAL A 27 29.21 -2.62 -5.63
C VAL A 27 28.17 -1.78 -6.36
N PRO A 28 27.87 -0.57 -5.85
CA PRO A 28 27.02 0.37 -6.55
C PRO A 28 27.74 1.02 -7.73
N ASP A 29 27.07 1.14 -8.86
CA ASP A 29 27.48 1.93 -10.02
C ASP A 29 26.50 3.09 -10.23
N PRO A 30 26.81 4.29 -9.72
CA PRO A 30 25.93 5.45 -9.88
C PRO A 30 25.80 5.92 -11.33
N ALA A 31 26.79 5.69 -12.19
CA ALA A 31 26.74 6.06 -13.60
C ALA A 31 25.84 5.11 -14.40
N GLY A 32 25.93 3.82 -14.13
CA GLY A 32 25.08 2.79 -14.74
C GLY A 32 23.74 2.60 -14.04
N GLN A 33 23.49 3.26 -12.91
CA GLN A 33 22.28 3.07 -12.10
C GLN A 33 22.04 1.60 -11.75
N THR A 34 23.11 0.88 -11.34
CA THR A 34 23.03 -0.54 -11.04
C THR A 34 23.78 -0.90 -9.74
N LEU A 35 23.38 -2.04 -9.15
CA LEU A 35 24.11 -2.71 -8.09
C LEU A 35 24.68 -4.04 -8.67
N THR A 36 25.98 -4.21 -8.57
CA THR A 36 26.61 -5.49 -8.86
C THR A 36 26.75 -6.28 -7.56
N ILE A 37 26.09 -7.41 -7.46
CA ILE A 37 26.07 -8.29 -6.30
C ILE A 37 26.91 -9.52 -6.66
N THR A 38 27.95 -9.82 -5.89
CA THR A 38 28.80 -10.99 -6.09
C THR A 38 28.62 -11.94 -4.90
N GLY A 39 28.68 -13.24 -5.18
CA GLY A 39 28.50 -14.26 -4.15
C GLY A 39 28.28 -15.66 -4.73
N GLU A 40 27.59 -16.50 -3.98
CA GLU A 40 27.35 -17.89 -4.37
C GLU A 40 25.89 -18.29 -4.14
N ASN A 41 25.45 -19.30 -4.90
CA ASN A 41 24.14 -19.93 -4.75
C ASN A 41 22.96 -18.99 -4.98
N PHE A 42 23.06 -18.06 -5.92
CA PHE A 42 21.98 -17.09 -6.24
C PHE A 42 20.76 -17.72 -6.94
N GLY A 43 20.84 -19.01 -7.30
CA GLY A 43 19.79 -19.69 -8.03
C GLY A 43 19.64 -19.23 -9.48
N PHE A 44 18.60 -19.75 -10.12
CA PHE A 44 18.33 -19.43 -11.54
C PHE A 44 17.55 -18.12 -11.71
N LEU A 45 16.71 -17.78 -10.75
CA LEU A 45 15.86 -16.58 -10.74
C LEU A 45 15.96 -15.91 -9.36
N PRO A 46 17.07 -15.23 -9.06
CA PRO A 46 17.19 -14.52 -7.79
C PRO A 46 16.22 -13.33 -7.76
N PHE A 47 15.69 -13.05 -6.58
CA PHE A 47 14.90 -11.87 -6.28
C PHE A 47 15.73 -10.93 -5.41
N VAL A 48 15.85 -9.68 -5.83
CA VAL A 48 16.68 -8.68 -5.12
C VAL A 48 15.78 -7.54 -4.68
N THR A 49 15.89 -7.16 -3.40
CA THR A 49 15.24 -5.96 -2.86
C THR A 49 16.27 -5.05 -2.21
N LEU A 50 15.99 -3.76 -2.21
CA LEU A 50 16.73 -2.74 -1.47
C LEU A 50 15.76 -1.99 -0.55
N ASN A 51 15.90 -2.14 0.77
CA ASN A 51 14.90 -1.69 1.77
C ASN A 51 13.48 -2.16 1.41
N LEU A 52 13.33 -3.45 1.06
CA LEU A 52 12.07 -4.08 0.60
C LEU A 52 11.55 -3.61 -0.77
N ILE A 53 12.20 -2.65 -1.42
CA ILE A 53 11.84 -2.21 -2.78
C ILE A 53 12.44 -3.22 -3.78
N PRO A 54 11.62 -3.91 -4.59
CA PRO A 54 12.11 -4.85 -5.58
C PRO A 54 12.95 -4.16 -6.65
N LEU A 55 14.12 -4.72 -6.94
CA LEU A 55 14.99 -4.24 -8.02
C LEU A 55 14.78 -5.08 -9.28
N THR A 56 14.88 -4.43 -10.43
CA THR A 56 14.93 -5.13 -11.72
C THR A 56 16.31 -5.78 -11.89
N ILE A 57 16.35 -7.04 -12.29
CA ILE A 57 17.60 -7.76 -12.53
C ILE A 57 17.95 -7.66 -14.01
N ASP A 58 19.09 -7.05 -14.29
CA ASP A 58 19.60 -6.88 -15.66
C ASP A 58 20.40 -8.08 -16.15
N ALA A 59 21.14 -8.72 -15.22
CA ALA A 59 21.94 -9.90 -15.55
C ALA A 59 22.07 -10.85 -14.36
N VAL A 60 22.05 -12.15 -14.63
CA VAL A 60 22.30 -13.23 -13.67
C VAL A 60 23.39 -14.15 -14.19
N GLY A 61 24.43 -14.33 -13.38
CA GLY A 61 25.47 -15.36 -13.57
C GLY A 61 25.56 -16.25 -12.35
N GLY A 62 26.35 -17.33 -12.42
CA GLY A 62 26.43 -18.28 -11.32
C GLY A 62 26.93 -17.69 -9.99
N ASN A 63 27.71 -16.62 -10.04
CA ASN A 63 28.27 -15.92 -8.89
C ASN A 63 28.11 -14.41 -8.92
N ARG A 64 27.30 -13.90 -9.83
CA ARG A 64 27.07 -12.46 -10.02
C ARG A 64 25.64 -12.16 -10.44
N VAL A 65 25.04 -11.17 -9.78
CA VAL A 65 23.76 -10.58 -10.16
C VAL A 65 23.95 -9.08 -10.37
N VAL A 66 23.41 -8.53 -11.44
CA VAL A 66 23.36 -7.09 -11.68
C VAL A 66 21.89 -6.68 -11.59
N ALA A 67 21.59 -5.75 -10.70
CA ALA A 67 20.25 -5.24 -10.47
C ALA A 67 20.20 -3.74 -10.72
N ALA A 68 19.21 -3.28 -11.48
CA ALA A 68 18.95 -1.86 -11.69
C ALA A 68 18.45 -1.22 -10.39
N ALA A 69 19.12 -0.14 -9.98
CA ALA A 69 18.75 0.63 -8.81
C ALA A 69 18.91 2.13 -9.13
N PRO A 70 17.92 2.98 -8.85
CA PRO A 70 17.97 4.42 -9.17
C PRO A 70 18.89 5.17 -8.19
N ILE A 71 20.18 4.80 -8.14
CA ILE A 71 21.15 5.23 -7.14
C ILE A 71 21.28 6.76 -7.09
N ALA A 72 21.24 7.43 -8.25
CA ALA A 72 21.35 8.88 -8.33
C ALA A 72 20.14 9.62 -7.70
N LEU A 73 19.00 8.94 -7.57
CA LEU A 73 17.79 9.50 -6.94
C LEU A 73 17.63 9.06 -5.48
N MET A 74 18.53 8.22 -4.99
CA MET A 74 18.48 7.71 -3.62
C MET A 74 19.32 8.60 -2.71
N PRO A 75 18.81 9.01 -1.54
CA PRO A 75 19.61 9.73 -0.56
C PRO A 75 20.86 8.95 -0.16
N ALA A 76 21.92 9.66 0.18
CA ALA A 76 23.10 9.03 0.78
C ALA A 76 22.70 8.33 2.09
N GLY A 77 23.07 7.05 2.26
CA GLY A 77 22.69 6.30 3.44
C GLY A 77 22.97 4.80 3.31
N THR A 78 22.64 4.08 4.37
CA THR A 78 22.75 2.61 4.40
C THR A 78 21.40 1.99 4.10
N TYR A 79 21.38 1.09 3.14
CA TYR A 79 20.21 0.36 2.66
C TYR A 79 20.39 -1.13 2.92
N LEU A 80 19.33 -1.84 3.27
CA LEU A 80 19.38 -3.29 3.41
C LEU A 80 19.08 -3.94 2.04
N LEU A 81 20.08 -4.56 1.44
CA LEU A 81 19.90 -5.39 0.26
C LEU A 81 19.57 -6.80 0.70
N THR A 82 18.49 -7.37 0.17
CA THR A 82 18.13 -8.78 0.35
C THR A 82 18.10 -9.47 -0.99
N LEU A 83 18.81 -10.60 -1.11
CA LEU A 83 18.78 -11.48 -2.26
C LEU A 83 18.24 -12.84 -1.83
N SER A 84 17.22 -13.34 -2.54
CA SER A 84 16.66 -14.68 -2.33
C SER A 84 16.41 -15.35 -3.66
N TYR A 85 16.58 -16.68 -3.71
CA TYR A 85 16.23 -17.49 -4.89
C TYR A 85 15.14 -18.52 -4.59
N GLY A 86 14.81 -18.68 -3.35
CA GLY A 86 13.81 -19.60 -2.86
C GLY A 86 13.36 -19.16 -1.47
N PRO A 87 12.59 -20.00 -0.83
CA PRO A 87 11.81 -19.65 0.36
C PRO A 87 12.38 -20.21 1.68
N ALA A 88 13.40 -21.05 1.63
CA ALA A 88 14.07 -21.49 2.85
C ALA A 88 14.95 -20.34 3.40
N PRO A 89 15.15 -20.24 4.72
CA PRO A 89 16.00 -19.20 5.30
C PRO A 89 17.41 -19.18 4.69
N GLU A 90 17.96 -20.34 4.36
CA GLU A 90 19.26 -20.52 3.69
C GLU A 90 19.27 -20.04 2.23
N GLU A 91 18.11 -19.94 1.59
CA GLU A 91 17.94 -19.46 0.22
C GLU A 91 17.81 -17.93 0.14
N SER A 92 18.05 -17.23 1.23
CA SER A 92 18.01 -15.77 1.33
C SER A 92 19.21 -15.25 2.12
N ALA A 93 19.79 -14.14 1.67
CA ALA A 93 20.82 -13.39 2.39
C ALA A 93 20.52 -11.91 2.34
N SER A 94 20.77 -11.23 3.46
CA SER A 94 20.63 -9.77 3.57
C SER A 94 21.97 -9.16 3.95
N THR A 95 22.33 -8.04 3.29
CA THR A 95 23.55 -7.30 3.57
C THR A 95 23.31 -5.79 3.48
N PRO A 96 23.93 -4.99 4.36
CA PRO A 96 23.84 -3.54 4.25
C PRO A 96 24.66 -3.04 3.04
N VAL A 97 24.12 -2.07 2.33
CA VAL A 97 24.76 -1.38 1.19
C VAL A 97 24.75 0.11 1.46
N VAL A 98 25.90 0.74 1.37
CA VAL A 98 26.03 2.20 1.51
C VAL A 98 25.97 2.84 0.13
N LEU A 99 25.06 3.77 -0.06
CA LEU A 99 24.94 4.59 -1.27
C LEU A 99 25.28 6.05 -0.93
N GLY A 100 25.99 6.75 -1.85
CA GLY A 100 26.38 8.14 -1.70
C GLY A 100 27.90 8.35 -1.56
N GLU A 101 28.34 9.60 -1.39
CA GLU A 101 29.77 9.95 -1.30
C GLU A 101 30.43 9.31 -0.08
N GLY A 102 31.35 8.35 -0.32
CA GLY A 102 32.09 7.64 0.71
C GLY A 102 32.22 6.13 0.50
N SER A 103 31.70 5.59 -0.59
CA SER A 103 31.80 4.15 -0.90
C SER A 103 33.20 3.80 -1.45
N ALA A 104 34.17 3.63 -0.54
CA ALA A 104 35.39 2.89 -0.83
C ALA A 104 35.24 1.48 -0.25
N ALA A 105 35.50 0.47 -1.08
CA ALA A 105 35.37 -0.93 -0.79
C ALA A 105 35.96 -1.33 0.58
N GLY A 106 35.12 -1.91 1.41
CA GLY A 106 35.53 -2.53 2.67
C GLY A 106 34.52 -3.56 3.11
N THR A 107 34.84 -4.83 2.84
CA THR A 107 34.11 -5.97 3.38
C THR A 107 34.41 -6.09 4.87
N GLU A 108 33.53 -5.60 5.74
CA GLU A 108 33.54 -6.03 7.13
C GLU A 108 32.31 -6.89 7.42
N THR A 109 32.62 -8.13 7.74
CA THR A 109 31.67 -9.09 8.30
C THR A 109 31.27 -8.60 9.70
N LEU A 110 30.14 -7.90 9.81
CA LEU A 110 29.61 -7.49 11.10
C LEU A 110 28.94 -8.69 11.77
N ALA A 111 29.72 -9.34 12.65
CA ALA A 111 29.16 -10.16 13.71
C ALA A 111 28.15 -9.32 14.52
N ARG A 112 27.04 -9.96 14.92
CA ARG A 112 26.05 -9.39 15.83
C ARG A 112 26.71 -8.93 17.13
N SER A 113 27.08 -7.66 17.19
CA SER A 113 27.27 -6.97 18.45
C SER A 113 26.29 -5.81 18.47
N GLY A 114 25.46 -5.76 19.50
CA GLY A 114 24.50 -4.70 19.72
C GLY A 114 25.21 -3.37 19.99
N ASN A 115 25.57 -2.68 18.92
CA ASN A 115 26.00 -1.29 19.00
C ASN A 115 24.90 -0.42 18.41
N ALA A 116 24.36 0.44 19.25
CA ALA A 116 23.52 1.52 18.86
C ALA A 116 24.17 2.28 17.69
N SER A 117 23.42 2.47 16.61
CA SER A 117 23.80 3.41 15.54
C SER A 117 24.23 4.73 16.16
N PRO A 118 25.24 5.46 15.61
CA PRO A 118 25.61 6.77 16.11
C PRO A 118 24.33 7.60 16.18
N GLY A 119 24.00 8.06 17.40
CA GLY A 119 22.71 8.65 17.71
C GLY A 119 22.43 9.85 16.82
N MET A 120 21.55 9.64 15.84
CA MET A 120 20.92 10.74 15.12
C MET A 120 20.09 11.52 16.14
N ALA A 121 20.29 12.82 16.25
CA ALA A 121 19.53 13.64 17.16
C ALA A 121 18.03 13.47 16.87
N PRO A 122 17.19 13.32 17.91
CA PRO A 122 15.74 13.23 17.71
C PRO A 122 15.25 14.47 16.95
N LEU A 123 14.17 14.30 16.19
CA LEU A 123 13.53 15.43 15.49
C LEU A 123 13.25 16.55 16.50
N PRO A 124 13.56 17.82 16.16
CA PRO A 124 13.39 18.94 17.07
C PRO A 124 11.94 19.07 17.52
N SER A 125 11.73 19.39 18.79
CA SER A 125 10.41 19.75 19.31
C SER A 125 9.92 21.07 18.71
N SER A 126 8.61 21.27 18.66
CA SER A 126 8.00 22.50 18.16
C SER A 126 8.49 23.76 18.86
N ASP A 127 8.86 23.66 20.14
CA ASP A 127 9.32 24.78 20.97
C ASP A 127 10.81 25.10 20.80
N ARG A 128 11.56 24.26 20.05
CA ARG A 128 12.99 24.49 19.83
C ARG A 128 13.20 25.74 18.99
N PRO A 129 14.11 26.66 19.41
CA PRO A 129 14.46 27.82 18.62
C PRO A 129 15.02 27.45 17.25
N ALA A 130 14.46 28.03 16.19
CA ALA A 130 14.94 27.95 14.83
C ALA A 130 15.82 29.16 14.45
N ALA A 131 15.43 30.36 14.93
CA ALA A 131 16.19 31.58 14.72
C ALA A 131 15.95 32.59 15.84
N LYS A 132 16.82 33.58 15.95
CA LYS A 132 16.65 34.75 16.82
C LYS A 132 16.90 36.02 16.01
N VAL A 133 15.95 36.97 16.09
CA VAL A 133 16.05 38.28 15.43
C VAL A 133 15.79 39.36 16.48
N GLY A 134 16.85 40.00 16.93
CA GLY A 134 16.77 40.87 18.11
C GLY A 134 16.34 40.06 19.34
N ASP A 135 15.25 40.49 19.99
CA ASP A 135 14.68 39.79 21.15
C ASP A 135 13.63 38.75 20.76
N ARG A 136 13.23 38.71 19.50
CA ARG A 136 12.24 37.74 19.01
C ARG A 136 12.89 36.37 18.72
N VAL A 137 12.38 35.32 19.35
CA VAL A 137 12.73 33.95 19.03
C VAL A 137 11.69 33.41 18.06
N ILE A 138 12.13 32.84 16.95
CA ILE A 138 11.31 32.06 16.00
C ILE A 138 11.55 30.59 16.32
N THR A 139 10.48 29.85 16.59
CA THR A 139 10.55 28.42 16.92
C THR A 139 10.32 27.53 15.69
N ILE A 140 10.63 26.24 15.79
CA ILE A 140 10.27 25.26 14.76
C ILE A 140 8.76 25.25 14.54
N GLY A 141 7.96 25.37 15.60
CA GLY A 141 6.49 25.44 15.47
C GLY A 141 6.00 26.71 14.73
N ASP A 142 6.73 27.84 14.83
CA ASP A 142 6.42 29.02 14.01
C ASP A 142 6.69 28.76 12.53
N VAL A 143 7.79 28.07 12.23
CA VAL A 143 8.16 27.68 10.86
C VAL A 143 7.13 26.70 10.28
N ASP A 144 6.71 25.71 11.06
CA ASP A 144 5.72 24.71 10.63
C ASP A 144 4.35 25.35 10.37
N ARG A 145 3.90 26.28 11.24
CA ARG A 145 2.64 27.03 11.01
C ARG A 145 2.70 27.88 9.74
N GLU A 146 3.83 28.54 9.48
CA GLU A 146 3.98 29.33 8.27
C GLU A 146 4.06 28.44 7.02
N TRP A 147 4.75 27.29 7.10
CA TRP A 147 4.77 26.31 6.01
C TRP A 147 3.38 25.76 5.71
N GLN A 148 2.63 25.37 6.75
CA GLN A 148 1.24 24.91 6.59
C GLN A 148 0.34 25.96 5.93
N ARG A 149 0.58 27.24 6.21
CA ARG A 149 -0.17 28.36 5.65
C ARG A 149 0.22 28.65 4.19
N SER A 150 1.52 28.65 3.88
CA SER A 150 2.06 29.05 2.57
C SER A 150 2.03 27.93 1.54
N ASP A 151 2.23 26.68 1.97
CA ASP A 151 2.21 25.48 1.11
C ASP A 151 1.64 24.27 1.87
N PRO A 152 0.30 24.23 2.05
CA PRO A 152 -0.36 23.20 2.82
C PRO A 152 -0.20 21.80 2.22
N ALA A 153 -0.08 21.67 0.88
CA ALA A 153 0.08 20.39 0.22
C ALA A 153 1.44 19.76 0.54
N SER A 154 2.52 20.54 0.48
CA SER A 154 3.87 20.10 0.80
C SER A 154 4.01 19.77 2.30
N TYR A 155 3.45 20.61 3.18
CA TYR A 155 3.43 20.34 4.62
C TYR A 155 2.72 19.03 4.95
N LEU A 156 1.56 18.79 4.33
CA LEU A 156 0.77 17.58 4.54
C LEU A 156 1.50 16.33 4.01
N ALA A 157 2.15 16.44 2.85
CA ALA A 157 2.93 15.33 2.29
C ALA A 157 4.08 14.93 3.21
N ALA A 158 4.84 15.91 3.72
CA ALA A 158 5.94 15.68 4.67
C ALA A 158 5.42 15.08 6.00
N SER A 159 4.31 15.60 6.51
CA SER A 159 3.69 15.10 7.75
C SER A 159 3.21 13.66 7.61
N ARG A 160 2.66 13.29 6.45
CA ARG A 160 2.24 11.91 6.15
C ARG A 160 3.45 10.98 6.04
N ASP A 161 4.47 11.36 5.28
CA ASP A 161 5.68 10.53 5.14
C ASP A 161 6.32 10.25 6.51
N LEU A 162 6.40 11.27 7.36
CA LEU A 162 6.89 11.11 8.72
C LEU A 162 5.99 10.19 9.57
N TYR A 163 4.68 10.37 9.46
CA TYR A 163 3.72 9.51 10.15
C TYR A 163 3.85 8.06 9.70
N ASP A 164 3.89 7.80 8.40
CA ASP A 164 3.93 6.45 7.84
C ASP A 164 5.21 5.71 8.26
N LYS A 165 6.35 6.39 8.25
CA LYS A 165 7.61 5.84 8.76
C LYS A 165 7.55 5.52 10.26
N ARG A 166 7.03 6.46 11.06
CA ARG A 166 6.85 6.26 12.52
C ARG A 166 5.87 5.12 12.80
N ARG A 167 4.77 5.06 12.04
CA ARG A 167 3.75 4.03 12.20
C ARG A 167 4.30 2.65 11.89
N GLY A 168 5.04 2.46 10.80
CA GLY A 168 5.65 1.18 10.46
C GLY A 168 6.62 0.68 11.53
N VAL A 169 7.45 1.56 12.08
CA VAL A 169 8.34 1.20 13.21
C VAL A 169 7.54 0.89 14.48
N LEU A 170 6.52 1.69 14.78
CA LEU A 170 5.66 1.47 15.95
C LEU A 170 4.92 0.14 15.86
N ASP A 171 4.37 -0.21 14.71
CA ASP A 171 3.67 -1.48 14.51
C ASP A 171 4.61 -2.68 14.73
N THR A 172 5.87 -2.57 14.33
CA THR A 172 6.89 -3.57 14.65
C THR A 172 7.14 -3.68 16.15
N LEU A 173 7.37 -2.56 16.83
CA LEU A 173 7.63 -2.53 18.28
C LEU A 173 6.45 -3.08 19.07
N VAL A 174 5.22 -2.71 18.71
CA VAL A 174 3.99 -3.21 19.36
C VAL A 174 3.82 -4.72 19.10
N SER A 175 4.06 -5.17 17.87
CA SER A 175 4.02 -6.59 17.52
C SER A 175 5.00 -7.41 18.33
N ASP A 176 6.25 -6.97 18.41
CA ASP A 176 7.32 -7.68 19.14
C ASP A 176 7.02 -7.73 20.64
N GLU A 177 6.53 -6.65 21.22
CA GLU A 177 6.15 -6.59 22.65
C GLU A 177 4.97 -7.52 22.97
N LEU A 178 3.92 -7.53 22.11
CA LEU A 178 2.77 -8.41 22.29
C LEU A 178 3.16 -9.88 22.19
N LEU A 179 3.97 -10.23 21.18
CA LEU A 179 4.44 -11.60 21.00
C LEU A 179 5.35 -12.03 22.15
N ALA A 180 6.23 -11.15 22.64
CA ALA A 180 7.10 -11.44 23.77
C ALA A 180 6.30 -11.69 25.05
N ARG A 181 5.28 -10.86 25.34
CA ARG A 181 4.38 -11.04 26.51
C ARG A 181 3.60 -12.33 26.42
N GLU A 182 3.05 -12.64 25.25
CA GLU A 182 2.28 -13.88 25.05
C GLU A 182 3.17 -15.10 25.19
N ALA A 183 4.36 -15.10 24.59
CA ALA A 183 5.34 -16.18 24.73
C ALA A 183 5.76 -16.40 26.20
N ALA A 184 6.04 -15.30 26.93
CA ALA A 184 6.36 -15.36 28.34
C ALA A 184 5.22 -15.92 29.18
N SER A 185 3.96 -15.53 28.90
CA SER A 185 2.77 -16.05 29.60
C SER A 185 2.59 -17.55 29.42
N ARG A 186 3.05 -18.10 28.29
CA ARG A 186 2.99 -19.54 27.98
C ARG A 186 4.29 -20.28 28.34
N GLY A 187 5.32 -19.62 28.86
CA GLY A 187 6.60 -20.21 29.22
C GLY A 187 7.41 -20.73 28.01
N MET A 188 7.29 -20.10 26.83
CA MET A 188 7.95 -20.50 25.61
C MET A 188 8.68 -19.33 24.94
N SER A 189 9.51 -19.62 23.93
CA SER A 189 10.11 -18.57 23.10
C SER A 189 9.13 -18.01 22.07
N VAL A 190 9.39 -16.81 21.56
CA VAL A 190 8.58 -16.21 20.47
C VAL A 190 8.59 -17.09 19.24
N ASP A 191 9.73 -17.71 18.89
CA ASP A 191 9.82 -18.61 17.73
C ASP A 191 8.94 -19.85 17.91
N ALA A 192 8.91 -20.45 19.12
CA ALA A 192 8.05 -21.57 19.43
C ALA A 192 6.54 -21.17 19.38
N LEU A 193 6.21 -19.99 19.91
CA LEU A 193 4.87 -19.43 19.84
C LEU A 193 4.42 -19.26 18.38
N LEU A 194 5.24 -18.65 17.54
CA LEU A 194 4.94 -18.43 16.13
C LEU A 194 4.84 -19.75 15.34
N ALA A 195 5.70 -20.73 15.67
CA ALA A 195 5.63 -22.06 15.05
C ALA A 195 4.30 -22.78 15.38
N GLU A 196 3.75 -22.55 16.57
CA GLU A 196 2.47 -23.11 16.99
C GLU A 196 1.26 -22.35 16.41
N GLU A 197 1.30 -21.02 16.42
CA GLU A 197 0.13 -20.17 16.17
C GLU A 197 -0.08 -19.82 14.67
N ILE A 198 1.01 -19.69 13.89
CA ILE A 198 0.91 -19.38 12.45
C ILE A 198 0.15 -20.45 11.66
N PRO A 199 0.41 -21.77 11.85
CA PRO A 199 -0.33 -22.80 11.11
C PRO A 199 -1.85 -22.78 11.35
N LYS A 200 -2.30 -22.32 12.53
CA LYS A 200 -3.73 -22.23 12.88
C LYS A 200 -4.45 -21.10 12.13
N ARG A 201 -3.71 -20.13 11.58
CA ARG A 201 -4.23 -18.91 10.92
C ARG A 201 -3.87 -18.81 9.45
N ARG A 202 -3.46 -19.92 8.85
CA ARG A 202 -3.19 -19.95 7.41
C ARG A 202 -4.43 -19.54 6.63
N ILE A 203 -4.22 -18.65 5.70
CA ILE A 203 -5.22 -18.26 4.70
C ILE A 203 -4.84 -18.90 3.37
N THR A 204 -5.82 -19.33 2.60
CA THR A 204 -5.56 -19.77 1.23
C THR A 204 -5.59 -18.56 0.32
N MET A 205 -4.49 -18.30 -0.38
CA MET A 205 -4.42 -17.19 -1.33
C MET A 205 -5.31 -17.45 -2.54
N PRO A 206 -6.21 -16.52 -2.89
CA PRO A 206 -7.09 -16.69 -4.03
C PRO A 206 -6.29 -16.63 -5.35
N ASP A 207 -6.79 -17.26 -6.39
CA ASP A 207 -6.20 -17.25 -7.73
C ASP A 207 -6.02 -15.82 -8.28
N SER A 208 -6.91 -14.91 -7.90
CA SER A 208 -6.78 -13.50 -8.25
C SER A 208 -5.49 -12.85 -7.72
N ALA A 209 -4.98 -13.27 -6.57
CA ALA A 209 -3.70 -12.78 -6.05
C ALA A 209 -2.52 -13.24 -6.92
N VAL A 210 -2.57 -14.48 -7.42
CA VAL A 210 -1.56 -15.00 -8.37
C VAL A 210 -1.60 -14.23 -9.68
N ILE A 211 -2.81 -13.94 -10.18
CA ILE A 211 -3.00 -13.16 -11.42
C ILE A 211 -2.49 -11.73 -11.23
N SER A 212 -2.83 -11.08 -10.12
CA SER A 212 -2.38 -9.73 -9.80
C SER A 212 -0.86 -9.66 -9.66
N LEU A 213 -0.25 -10.64 -9.01
CA LEU A 213 1.21 -10.73 -8.90
C LEU A 213 1.85 -10.91 -10.28
N TYR A 214 1.31 -11.80 -11.13
CA TYR A 214 1.80 -11.98 -12.50
C TYR A 214 1.70 -10.68 -13.31
N GLN A 215 0.58 -9.97 -13.22
CA GLN A 215 0.38 -8.69 -13.92
C GLN A 215 1.35 -7.61 -13.43
N SER A 216 1.66 -7.58 -12.13
CA SER A 216 2.62 -6.63 -11.56
C SER A 216 4.07 -6.87 -12.01
N LEU A 217 4.38 -8.08 -12.45
CA LEU A 217 5.70 -8.41 -12.98
C LEU A 217 5.95 -7.80 -14.38
N GLY A 218 4.90 -7.57 -15.19
CA GLY A 218 5.02 -6.98 -16.51
C GLY A 218 6.09 -7.66 -17.38
N ASP A 219 7.01 -6.87 -17.94
CA ASP A 219 8.12 -7.36 -18.78
C ASP A 219 9.11 -8.31 -18.06
N ARG A 220 9.08 -8.32 -16.71
CA ARG A 220 9.90 -9.24 -15.90
C ARG A 220 9.52 -10.69 -16.08
N THR A 221 8.33 -10.98 -16.60
CA THR A 221 7.93 -12.34 -16.98
C THR A 221 8.79 -12.91 -18.11
N ARG A 222 9.56 -12.07 -18.83
CA ARG A 222 10.39 -12.46 -20.00
C ARG A 222 9.63 -13.30 -21.02
N GLY A 223 8.32 -13.02 -21.20
CA GLY A 223 7.45 -13.75 -22.11
C GLY A 223 6.91 -15.09 -21.57
N ALA A 224 7.25 -15.47 -20.33
CA ALA A 224 6.64 -16.64 -19.70
C ALA A 224 5.16 -16.39 -19.45
N SER A 225 4.31 -17.33 -19.84
CA SER A 225 2.87 -17.22 -19.65
C SER A 225 2.48 -17.38 -18.16
N LEU A 226 1.31 -16.83 -17.78
CA LEU A 226 0.74 -17.04 -16.45
C LEU A 226 0.65 -18.54 -16.10
N GLY A 227 0.30 -19.41 -17.06
CA GLY A 227 0.22 -20.85 -16.83
C GLY A 227 1.54 -21.47 -16.41
N GLN A 228 2.63 -21.04 -17.05
CA GLN A 228 3.99 -21.52 -16.72
C GLN A 228 4.47 -20.99 -15.37
N MET A 229 4.14 -19.76 -15.01
CA MET A 229 4.59 -19.14 -13.76
C MET A 229 3.66 -19.41 -12.57
N ARG A 230 2.40 -19.79 -12.80
CA ARG A 230 1.39 -19.98 -11.74
C ARG A 230 1.84 -20.84 -10.56
N PRO A 231 2.48 -22.01 -10.74
CA PRO A 231 2.92 -22.82 -9.60
C PRO A 231 3.96 -22.11 -8.73
N ALA A 232 4.93 -21.45 -9.36
CA ALA A 232 5.98 -20.72 -8.66
C ALA A 232 5.46 -19.49 -7.94
N LEU A 233 4.58 -18.71 -8.60
CA LEU A 233 3.94 -17.53 -8.02
C LEU A 233 3.03 -17.90 -6.85
N ARG A 234 2.29 -19.01 -6.97
CA ARG A 234 1.46 -19.52 -5.87
C ARG A 234 2.31 -19.94 -4.70
N ALA A 235 3.35 -20.74 -4.92
CA ALA A 235 4.26 -21.17 -3.86
C ALA A 235 4.93 -19.96 -3.17
N TRP A 236 5.27 -18.93 -3.92
CA TRP A 236 5.82 -17.69 -3.36
C TRP A 236 4.79 -16.96 -2.49
N LEU A 237 3.57 -16.77 -2.97
CA LEU A 237 2.49 -16.13 -2.20
C LEU A 237 2.19 -16.91 -0.92
N GLU A 238 2.03 -18.22 -1.01
CA GLU A 238 1.77 -19.11 0.13
C GLU A 238 2.86 -18.99 1.20
N ARG A 239 4.10 -18.87 0.81
CA ARG A 239 5.24 -18.92 1.70
C ARG A 239 5.58 -17.58 2.35
N PHE A 240 5.55 -16.48 1.59
CA PHE A 240 5.94 -15.16 2.09
C PHE A 240 4.75 -14.35 2.59
N THR A 241 3.61 -14.47 1.92
CA THR A 241 2.45 -13.64 2.24
C THR A 241 1.55 -14.29 3.28
N GLU A 242 1.33 -15.60 3.19
CA GLU A 242 0.46 -16.31 4.16
C GLU A 242 1.04 -16.28 5.57
N ARG A 243 2.36 -16.46 5.71
CA ARG A 243 3.01 -16.42 7.02
C ARG A 243 2.93 -15.03 7.64
N GLU A 244 3.22 -13.99 6.87
CA GLU A 244 3.17 -12.61 7.37
C GLU A 244 1.75 -12.17 7.68
N ILE A 245 0.77 -12.56 6.84
CA ILE A 245 -0.64 -12.30 7.13
C ILE A 245 -1.11 -13.09 8.36
N ALA A 246 -0.71 -14.32 8.51
CA ALA A 246 -1.04 -15.13 9.68
C ALA A 246 -0.45 -14.53 10.96
N LYS A 247 0.80 -14.04 10.92
CA LYS A 247 1.44 -13.30 12.03
C LYS A 247 0.67 -12.01 12.33
N MET A 248 0.36 -11.24 11.30
CA MET A 248 -0.40 -9.99 11.45
C MET A 248 -1.79 -10.23 12.05
N ASN A 249 -2.51 -11.24 11.59
CA ASN A 249 -3.82 -11.62 12.14
C ASN A 249 -3.69 -12.03 13.62
N TYR A 250 -2.65 -12.77 13.97
CA TYR A 250 -2.41 -13.15 15.35
C TYR A 250 -2.11 -11.96 16.26
N VAL A 251 -1.25 -11.04 15.81
CA VAL A 251 -0.98 -9.78 16.53
C VAL A 251 -2.25 -8.94 16.67
N GLU A 252 -3.09 -8.87 15.65
CA GLU A 252 -4.39 -8.18 15.71
C GLU A 252 -5.34 -8.82 16.76
N GLU A 253 -5.36 -10.14 16.86
CA GLU A 253 -6.10 -10.86 17.92
C GLU A 253 -5.54 -10.51 19.31
N LEU A 254 -4.21 -10.53 19.47
CA LEU A 254 -3.56 -10.15 20.72
C LEU A 254 -3.87 -8.70 21.12
N MET A 255 -3.89 -7.77 20.16
CA MET A 255 -4.32 -6.39 20.38
C MET A 255 -5.76 -6.30 20.87
N LYS A 256 -6.68 -7.08 20.30
CA LYS A 256 -8.11 -7.07 20.67
C LYS A 256 -8.37 -7.60 22.08
N VAL A 257 -7.64 -8.63 22.50
CA VAL A 257 -7.79 -9.23 23.85
C VAL A 257 -6.97 -8.50 24.91
N SER A 258 -5.96 -7.72 24.50
CA SER A 258 -5.13 -6.94 25.42
C SER A 258 -5.83 -5.66 25.84
N THR A 259 -6.34 -5.61 27.06
CA THR A 259 -6.93 -4.38 27.62
C THR A 259 -5.91 -3.25 27.87
N ARG A 260 -4.61 -3.50 27.64
CA ARG A 260 -3.49 -2.58 27.95
C ARG A 260 -2.68 -2.15 26.72
N ALA A 261 -3.03 -2.62 25.51
CA ALA A 261 -2.33 -2.24 24.30
C ALA A 261 -3.14 -1.18 23.54
N GLU A 262 -2.55 -0.02 23.35
CA GLU A 262 -3.18 1.10 22.65
C GLU A 262 -2.14 1.82 21.77
N VAL A 263 -2.53 2.14 20.55
CA VAL A 263 -1.71 2.96 19.63
C VAL A 263 -2.19 4.41 19.71
N LEU A 264 -1.32 5.27 20.25
CA LEU A 264 -1.61 6.69 20.47
C LEU A 264 -1.09 7.61 19.35
N LEU A 265 -0.35 7.05 18.39
CA LEU A 265 0.17 7.82 17.27
C LEU A 265 -0.98 8.21 16.32
N GLU A 266 -1.24 9.51 16.19
CA GLU A 266 -2.29 10.03 15.33
C GLU A 266 -1.77 10.36 13.94
N ALA A 267 -2.58 9.98 12.92
CA ALA A 267 -2.32 10.35 11.54
C ALA A 267 -2.69 11.82 11.28
N PRO A 268 -1.97 12.51 10.40
CA PRO A 268 -2.37 13.83 9.92
C PRO A 268 -3.76 13.78 9.28
N ARG A 269 -4.60 14.74 9.64
CA ARG A 269 -5.94 14.90 9.08
C ARG A 269 -6.06 16.20 8.33
N VAL A 270 -6.92 16.21 7.33
CA VAL A 270 -7.33 17.40 6.61
C VAL A 270 -8.81 17.68 6.87
N ASP A 271 -9.15 18.94 6.97
CA ASP A 271 -10.54 19.38 6.95
C ASP A 271 -10.99 19.43 5.49
N VAL A 272 -11.86 18.48 5.12
CA VAL A 272 -12.32 18.34 3.73
C VAL A 272 -13.50 19.25 3.51
N GLU A 273 -13.32 20.27 2.68
CA GLU A 273 -14.38 21.22 2.33
C GLU A 273 -15.63 20.49 1.78
N HIS A 274 -16.79 20.90 2.29
CA HIS A 274 -18.08 20.46 1.75
C HIS A 274 -18.48 21.37 0.60
N ALA A 275 -18.41 20.85 -0.62
CA ALA A 275 -18.77 21.59 -1.80
C ALA A 275 -20.18 21.21 -2.28
N ALA A 276 -20.91 22.17 -2.87
CA ALA A 276 -22.25 21.93 -3.39
C ALA A 276 -22.32 20.83 -4.46
N GLN A 277 -21.21 20.62 -5.18
CA GLN A 277 -21.07 19.56 -6.18
C GLN A 277 -20.85 18.16 -5.58
N ASP A 278 -20.49 18.04 -4.30
CA ASP A 278 -20.27 16.73 -3.68
C ASP A 278 -21.55 15.92 -3.63
N ALA A 279 -21.45 14.64 -3.88
CA ALA A 279 -22.57 13.71 -3.73
C ALA A 279 -22.41 12.90 -2.46
N THR A 280 -23.34 13.04 -1.55
CA THR A 280 -23.31 12.37 -0.24
C THR A 280 -24.42 11.35 -0.13
N VAL A 281 -24.14 10.23 0.54
CA VAL A 281 -25.13 9.21 0.90
C VAL A 281 -24.84 8.68 2.31
N GLY A 282 -25.86 8.52 3.11
CA GLY A 282 -25.79 8.14 4.53
C GLY A 282 -26.26 9.28 5.44
N SER A 283 -26.20 9.04 6.74
CA SER A 283 -26.71 9.99 7.75
C SER A 283 -25.79 11.22 7.87
N GLU A 284 -26.38 12.41 8.00
CA GLU A 284 -25.63 13.62 8.35
C GLU A 284 -24.98 13.55 9.74
N ARG A 285 -25.51 12.68 10.61
CA ARG A 285 -25.00 12.43 11.96
C ARG A 285 -23.99 11.28 12.01
N ALA A 286 -23.54 10.79 10.85
CA ALA A 286 -22.56 9.69 10.80
C ALA A 286 -21.28 10.06 11.54
N LEU A 287 -20.80 9.12 12.34
CA LEU A 287 -19.56 9.27 13.11
C LEU A 287 -18.31 9.12 12.24
N VAL A 288 -18.45 8.39 11.13
CA VAL A 288 -17.37 8.17 10.18
C VAL A 288 -17.80 8.62 8.79
N GLU A 289 -17.05 9.55 8.23
CA GLU A 289 -17.20 9.97 6.84
C GLU A 289 -16.07 9.38 5.98
N ILE A 290 -16.46 8.75 4.87
CA ILE A 290 -15.54 8.31 3.84
C ILE A 290 -15.70 9.21 2.63
N VAL A 291 -14.68 10.02 2.34
CA VAL A 291 -14.63 10.85 1.13
C VAL A 291 -13.85 10.09 0.08
N ALA A 292 -14.50 9.75 -1.02
CA ALA A 292 -13.92 9.03 -2.14
C ALA A 292 -13.59 10.01 -3.29
N PHE A 293 -12.32 10.12 -3.64
CA PHE A 293 -11.88 10.79 -4.86
C PHE A 293 -11.82 9.73 -5.97
N GLY A 294 -12.80 9.79 -6.86
CA GLY A 294 -13.05 8.72 -7.82
C GLY A 294 -13.06 9.17 -9.28
N ASP A 295 -12.61 8.28 -10.16
CA ASP A 295 -12.73 8.35 -11.61
C ASP A 295 -13.62 7.21 -12.09
N PHE A 296 -14.67 7.51 -12.80
CA PHE A 296 -15.63 6.49 -13.29
C PHE A 296 -15.02 5.48 -14.26
N GLN A 297 -13.92 5.80 -14.91
CA GLN A 297 -13.18 4.85 -15.77
C GLN A 297 -12.14 4.03 -14.99
N SER A 298 -11.91 4.33 -13.71
CA SER A 298 -10.97 3.56 -12.89
C SER A 298 -11.57 2.23 -12.47
N ALA A 299 -11.05 1.13 -13.02
CA ALA A 299 -11.44 -0.23 -12.61
C ALA A 299 -11.17 -0.47 -11.12
N SER A 300 -10.11 0.14 -10.58
CA SER A 300 -9.81 0.09 -9.15
C SER A 300 -10.90 0.80 -8.34
N TYR A 301 -11.32 2.00 -8.75
CA TYR A 301 -12.42 2.70 -8.09
C TYR A 301 -13.72 1.88 -8.13
N ALA A 302 -14.09 1.34 -9.30
CA ALA A 302 -15.28 0.52 -9.47
C ALA A 302 -15.29 -0.69 -8.50
N ARG A 303 -14.14 -1.36 -8.34
CA ARG A 303 -13.99 -2.46 -7.39
C ARG A 303 -14.25 -2.04 -5.94
N PHE A 304 -13.75 -0.87 -5.52
CA PHE A 304 -13.96 -0.37 -4.16
C PHE A 304 -15.39 0.13 -3.93
N ALA A 305 -15.98 0.80 -4.91
CA ALA A 305 -17.35 1.31 -4.83
C ALA A 305 -18.40 0.20 -4.62
N GLN A 306 -18.16 -1.01 -5.14
CA GLN A 306 -19.03 -2.17 -4.92
C GLN A 306 -19.20 -2.53 -3.42
N ALA A 307 -18.26 -2.14 -2.58
CA ALA A 307 -18.35 -2.39 -1.14
C ALA A 307 -19.25 -1.38 -0.41
N PHE A 308 -19.54 -0.21 -1.00
CA PHE A 308 -20.25 0.88 -0.30
C PHE A 308 -21.64 0.48 0.19
N GLY A 309 -22.39 -0.27 -0.62
CA GLY A 309 -23.70 -0.80 -0.24
C GLY A 309 -23.62 -1.66 1.02
N LYS A 310 -22.75 -2.68 1.00
CA LYS A 310 -22.56 -3.60 2.13
C LYS A 310 -22.02 -2.90 3.39
N ILE A 311 -21.17 -1.89 3.22
CA ILE A 311 -20.67 -1.07 4.35
C ILE A 311 -21.82 -0.32 5.00
N ARG A 312 -22.70 0.30 4.19
CA ARG A 312 -23.88 1.02 4.71
C ARG A 312 -24.85 0.07 5.42
N GLU A 313 -25.08 -1.11 4.88
CA GLU A 313 -25.90 -2.14 5.54
C GLU A 313 -25.30 -2.57 6.89
N THR A 314 -23.97 -2.73 6.95
CA THR A 314 -23.28 -3.21 8.15
C THR A 314 -23.21 -2.15 9.26
N PHE A 315 -22.91 -0.91 8.90
CA PHE A 315 -22.66 0.17 9.87
C PHE A 315 -23.83 1.11 10.06
N GLY A 316 -24.82 1.09 9.17
CA GLY A 316 -26.03 1.92 9.24
C GLY A 316 -25.70 3.40 9.28
N ASP A 317 -26.38 4.12 10.17
CA ASP A 317 -26.24 5.59 10.34
C ASP A 317 -24.87 6.05 10.87
N ARG A 318 -24.00 5.11 11.24
CA ARG A 318 -22.65 5.44 11.73
C ARG A 318 -21.67 5.84 10.62
N VAL A 319 -22.00 5.55 9.34
CA VAL A 319 -21.12 5.81 8.19
C VAL A 319 -21.87 6.55 7.11
N ARG A 320 -21.18 7.54 6.51
CA ARG A 320 -21.62 8.20 5.27
C ARG A 320 -20.50 8.19 4.25
N PHE A 321 -20.88 8.20 2.97
CA PHE A 321 -19.97 8.37 1.86
C PHE A 321 -20.18 9.71 1.20
N ARG A 322 -19.09 10.36 0.83
CA ARG A 322 -19.06 11.54 -0.01
C ARG A 322 -18.17 11.27 -1.21
N PHE A 323 -18.70 11.53 -2.39
CA PHE A 323 -17.95 11.37 -3.63
C PHE A 323 -17.49 12.73 -4.15
N LYS A 324 -16.22 12.79 -4.54
CA LYS A 324 -15.60 13.90 -5.25
C LYS A 324 -15.03 13.39 -6.57
N ASN A 325 -15.35 14.08 -7.67
CA ASN A 325 -14.84 13.71 -8.97
C ASN A 325 -13.31 13.94 -9.04
N LEU A 326 -12.59 12.95 -9.55
CA LEU A 326 -11.16 13.07 -9.87
C LEU A 326 -10.87 12.39 -11.22
N PRO A 327 -11.30 12.98 -12.35
CA PRO A 327 -11.14 12.39 -13.67
C PRO A 327 -9.68 12.49 -14.12
N THR A 328 -8.93 11.42 -13.95
CA THR A 328 -7.49 11.33 -14.27
C THR A 328 -7.19 10.55 -15.55
N LEU A 329 -8.18 9.84 -16.11
CA LEU A 329 -8.02 8.91 -17.23
C LEU A 329 -8.46 9.49 -18.59
N GLY A 330 -8.45 10.80 -18.72
CA GLY A 330 -8.65 11.47 -19.99
C GLY A 330 -10.05 12.05 -20.23
N PRO A 331 -10.36 12.41 -21.50
CA PRO A 331 -11.58 13.15 -21.83
C PRO A 331 -12.89 12.44 -21.47
N ASP A 332 -12.95 11.13 -21.67
CA ASP A 332 -14.14 10.33 -21.35
C ASP A 332 -14.42 10.31 -19.84
N SER A 333 -13.36 10.32 -19.00
CA SER A 333 -13.50 10.46 -17.55
C SER A 333 -14.09 11.83 -17.16
N ALA A 334 -13.62 12.89 -17.82
CA ALA A 334 -14.16 14.24 -17.60
C ALA A 334 -15.62 14.32 -18.01
N ALA A 335 -15.98 13.77 -19.17
CA ALA A 335 -17.35 13.71 -19.66
C ALA A 335 -18.27 12.91 -18.73
N ALA A 336 -17.79 11.79 -18.19
CA ALA A 336 -18.53 10.99 -17.23
C ALA A 336 -18.76 11.75 -15.91
N ALA A 337 -17.75 12.50 -15.44
CA ALA A 337 -17.85 13.33 -14.25
C ALA A 337 -18.86 14.47 -14.42
N GLU A 338 -18.86 15.14 -15.59
CA GLU A 338 -19.86 16.17 -15.93
C GLU A 338 -21.26 15.60 -16.02
N ALA A 339 -21.44 14.45 -16.68
CA ALA A 339 -22.72 13.77 -16.78
C ALA A 339 -23.25 13.33 -15.39
N ALA A 340 -22.38 12.90 -14.48
CA ALA A 340 -22.76 12.57 -13.12
C ALA A 340 -23.26 13.80 -12.33
N GLN A 341 -22.71 14.99 -12.57
CA GLN A 341 -23.24 16.22 -11.99
C GLN A 341 -24.61 16.58 -12.58
N CYS A 342 -24.82 16.37 -13.89
CA CYS A 342 -26.12 16.52 -14.51
C CYS A 342 -27.17 15.54 -13.94
N ALA A 343 -26.75 14.32 -13.62
CA ALA A 343 -27.60 13.34 -12.94
C ALA A 343 -27.91 13.76 -11.49
N LYS A 344 -26.95 14.40 -10.81
CA LYS A 344 -27.16 14.98 -9.47
C LYS A 344 -28.22 16.08 -9.51
N ALA A 345 -28.23 16.95 -10.52
CA ALA A 345 -29.22 17.98 -10.68
C ALA A 345 -30.65 17.41 -10.85
N GLN A 346 -30.76 16.15 -11.30
CA GLN A 346 -32.04 15.40 -11.32
C GLN A 346 -32.29 14.58 -10.05
N GLY A 347 -31.46 14.72 -8.99
CA GLY A 347 -31.59 13.99 -7.73
C GLY A 347 -31.17 12.51 -7.83
N LYS A 348 -30.51 12.10 -8.93
CA LYS A 348 -30.19 10.69 -9.22
C LYS A 348 -28.70 10.42 -9.37
N PHE A 349 -27.86 11.13 -8.59
CA PHE A 349 -26.42 10.91 -8.65
C PHE A 349 -26.04 9.45 -8.41
N TRP A 350 -26.44 8.86 -7.28
CA TRP A 350 -26.01 7.53 -6.89
C TRP A 350 -26.50 6.41 -7.81
N PRO A 351 -27.77 6.38 -8.25
CA PRO A 351 -28.20 5.46 -9.29
C PRO A 351 -27.36 5.56 -10.57
N TYR A 352 -27.00 6.77 -10.99
CA TYR A 352 -26.19 6.98 -12.18
C TYR A 352 -24.73 6.60 -11.97
N HIS A 353 -24.16 6.92 -10.81
CA HIS A 353 -22.84 6.49 -10.38
C HIS A 353 -22.70 4.97 -10.49
N ASP A 354 -23.65 4.22 -9.91
CA ASP A 354 -23.59 2.76 -9.93
C ASP A 354 -23.78 2.21 -11.35
N ALA A 355 -24.64 2.81 -12.16
CA ALA A 355 -24.82 2.45 -13.56
C ALA A 355 -23.56 2.71 -14.42
N LEU A 356 -22.85 3.82 -14.19
CA LEU A 356 -21.57 4.10 -14.87
C LEU A 356 -20.50 3.06 -14.54
N LEU A 357 -20.40 2.66 -13.27
CA LEU A 357 -19.39 1.68 -12.84
C LEU A 357 -19.66 0.25 -13.32
N GLN A 358 -20.86 -0.04 -13.81
CA GLN A 358 -21.20 -1.32 -14.44
C GLN A 358 -20.86 -1.36 -15.94
N GLN A 359 -20.57 -0.21 -16.56
CA GLN A 359 -20.21 -0.17 -17.98
C GLN A 359 -18.82 -0.78 -18.21
N VAL A 360 -18.69 -1.57 -19.28
CA VAL A 360 -17.41 -2.19 -19.66
C VAL A 360 -16.78 -1.39 -20.79
N GLY A 361 -15.54 -0.93 -20.60
CA GLY A 361 -14.76 -0.16 -21.57
C GLY A 361 -14.98 1.36 -21.51
N PRO A 362 -14.48 2.14 -22.48
CA PRO A 362 -14.50 3.60 -22.43
C PRO A 362 -15.89 4.19 -22.26
N LEU A 363 -16.05 5.18 -21.39
CA LEU A 363 -17.33 5.85 -21.10
C LEU A 363 -17.66 6.92 -22.14
N ASN A 364 -17.77 6.49 -23.40
CA ASN A 364 -18.17 7.36 -24.51
C ASN A 364 -19.65 7.79 -24.38
N ALA A 365 -20.09 8.71 -25.25
CA ALA A 365 -21.45 9.27 -25.24
C ALA A 365 -22.56 8.20 -25.28
N SER A 366 -22.37 7.09 -26.00
CA SER A 366 -23.34 5.98 -26.03
C SER A 366 -23.52 5.31 -24.66
N ARG A 367 -22.40 5.06 -23.96
CA ARG A 367 -22.41 4.41 -22.65
C ARG A 367 -22.94 5.35 -21.55
N LEU A 368 -22.64 6.64 -21.64
CA LEU A 368 -23.23 7.64 -20.74
C LEU A 368 -24.78 7.67 -20.89
N LYS A 369 -25.28 7.58 -22.13
CA LYS A 369 -26.73 7.49 -22.39
C LYS A 369 -27.34 6.16 -21.91
N GLN A 370 -26.62 5.06 -22.06
CA GLN A 370 -27.10 3.77 -21.54
C GLN A 370 -27.19 3.79 -20.01
N ALA A 371 -26.14 4.25 -19.32
CA ALA A 371 -26.14 4.40 -17.87
C ALA A 371 -27.29 5.33 -17.38
N ALA A 372 -27.63 6.38 -18.15
CA ALA A 372 -28.76 7.24 -17.85
C ALA A 372 -30.10 6.49 -17.91
N THR A 373 -30.25 5.60 -18.90
CA THR A 373 -31.43 4.73 -18.99
C THR A 373 -31.52 3.76 -17.83
N ASP A 374 -30.41 3.12 -17.50
CA ASP A 374 -30.33 2.14 -16.40
C ASP A 374 -30.61 2.80 -15.04
N ALA A 375 -30.20 4.03 -14.87
CA ALA A 375 -30.48 4.84 -13.67
C ALA A 375 -31.87 5.50 -13.66
N GLY A 376 -32.66 5.35 -14.72
CA GLY A 376 -33.97 5.95 -14.85
C GLY A 376 -33.97 7.47 -14.95
N LEU A 377 -32.91 8.07 -15.52
CA LEU A 377 -32.78 9.49 -15.77
C LEU A 377 -33.58 9.91 -16.99
N ASP A 378 -34.02 11.20 -17.00
CA ASP A 378 -34.43 11.86 -18.21
C ASP A 378 -33.23 12.13 -19.10
N ARG A 379 -33.15 11.38 -20.22
CA ARG A 379 -31.99 11.41 -21.14
C ARG A 379 -31.90 12.71 -21.93
N GLU A 380 -33.01 13.35 -22.22
CA GLU A 380 -33.06 14.61 -22.96
C GLU A 380 -32.51 15.72 -22.08
N THR A 381 -33.02 15.81 -20.85
CA THR A 381 -32.51 16.74 -19.82
C THR A 381 -31.03 16.52 -19.51
N LEU A 382 -30.58 15.26 -19.37
CA LEU A 382 -29.19 14.95 -19.13
C LEU A 382 -28.31 15.38 -20.32
N GLY A 383 -28.73 15.04 -21.54
CA GLY A 383 -28.02 15.40 -22.77
C GLY A 383 -27.89 16.91 -22.93
N ALA A 384 -28.99 17.64 -22.76
CA ALA A 384 -29.00 19.10 -22.82
C ALA A 384 -28.05 19.74 -21.78
N CYS A 385 -28.00 19.22 -20.57
CA CYS A 385 -27.09 19.69 -19.52
C CYS A 385 -25.62 19.46 -19.91
N VAL A 386 -25.27 18.27 -20.41
CA VAL A 386 -23.91 17.93 -20.85
C VAL A 386 -23.51 18.78 -22.07
N ASP A 387 -24.40 18.95 -23.05
CA ASP A 387 -24.11 19.72 -24.25
C ASP A 387 -23.88 21.20 -23.95
N ARG A 388 -24.63 21.79 -23.03
CA ARG A 388 -24.37 23.15 -22.51
C ARG A 388 -23.09 23.27 -21.72
N GLY A 389 -22.56 22.16 -21.18
CA GLY A 389 -21.37 22.15 -20.34
C GLY A 389 -21.57 22.83 -18.99
N ASP A 390 -22.77 22.67 -18.42
CA ASP A 390 -23.18 23.33 -17.15
C ASP A 390 -22.21 23.05 -15.99
N PHE A 391 -21.46 21.93 -16.05
CA PHE A 391 -20.55 21.49 -14.99
C PHE A 391 -19.08 21.33 -15.41
N ARG A 392 -18.63 21.89 -16.56
CA ARG A 392 -17.24 21.80 -17.02
C ARG A 392 -16.21 22.32 -16.05
N GLY A 393 -16.57 23.30 -15.22
CA GLY A 393 -15.67 23.86 -14.18
C GLY A 393 -15.50 22.96 -12.96
N VAL A 394 -16.46 22.07 -12.69
CA VAL A 394 -16.50 21.24 -11.47
C VAL A 394 -15.34 20.26 -11.40
N THR A 395 -15.00 19.65 -12.55
CA THR A 395 -13.90 18.65 -12.61
C THR A 395 -12.55 19.30 -12.33
N ARG A 396 -12.34 20.55 -12.79
CA ARG A 396 -11.10 21.28 -12.51
C ARG A 396 -11.02 21.67 -11.03
N GLN A 397 -12.09 22.21 -10.47
CA GLN A 397 -12.14 22.57 -9.05
C GLN A 397 -11.87 21.35 -8.16
N ALA A 398 -12.44 20.18 -8.49
CA ALA A 398 -12.20 18.96 -7.76
C ALA A 398 -10.74 18.48 -7.85
N GLY A 399 -10.07 18.65 -8.99
CA GLY A 399 -8.66 18.37 -9.16
C GLY A 399 -7.75 19.30 -8.34
N ASP A 400 -8.07 20.60 -8.33
CA ASP A 400 -7.37 21.60 -7.53
C ASP A 400 -7.53 21.32 -6.02
N GLU A 401 -8.72 20.94 -5.59
CA GLU A 401 -9.02 20.55 -4.22
C GLU A 401 -8.23 19.27 -3.83
N ALA A 402 -8.30 18.22 -4.66
CA ALA A 402 -7.56 16.98 -4.44
C ALA A 402 -6.06 17.24 -4.28
N SER A 403 -5.51 18.13 -5.12
CA SER A 403 -4.09 18.51 -5.07
C SER A 403 -3.72 19.18 -3.74
N ARG A 404 -4.59 20.03 -3.18
CA ARG A 404 -4.38 20.64 -1.86
C ARG A 404 -4.29 19.60 -0.73
N TYR A 405 -4.98 18.48 -0.88
CA TYR A 405 -4.92 17.35 0.05
C TYR A 405 -3.81 16.33 -0.31
N GLY A 406 -2.96 16.64 -1.29
CA GLY A 406 -1.90 15.75 -1.76
C GLY A 406 -2.42 14.51 -2.48
N ILE A 407 -3.67 14.54 -2.96
CA ILE A 407 -4.31 13.44 -3.70
C ILE A 407 -4.08 13.66 -5.19
N ARG A 408 -3.51 12.65 -5.87
CA ARG A 408 -3.13 12.73 -7.30
C ARG A 408 -3.64 11.57 -8.14
N SER A 409 -4.25 10.56 -7.54
CA SER A 409 -4.71 9.34 -8.20
C SER A 409 -6.10 8.91 -7.74
N SER A 410 -6.81 8.22 -8.61
CA SER A 410 -8.09 7.57 -8.34
C SER A 410 -7.90 6.04 -8.29
N PRO A 411 -8.49 5.35 -7.29
CA PRO A 411 -9.19 5.90 -6.15
C PRO A 411 -8.24 6.40 -5.07
N SER A 412 -8.66 7.46 -4.35
CA SER A 412 -8.09 7.83 -3.06
C SER A 412 -9.23 8.05 -2.07
N PHE A 413 -9.02 7.66 -0.82
CA PHE A 413 -10.05 7.75 0.21
C PHE A 413 -9.54 8.53 1.42
N LEU A 414 -10.38 9.43 1.94
CA LEU A 414 -10.15 10.05 3.24
C LEU A 414 -11.21 9.51 4.21
N VAL A 415 -10.78 9.05 5.37
CA VAL A 415 -11.67 8.57 6.44
C VAL A 415 -11.54 9.53 7.61
N ASN A 416 -12.58 10.29 7.89
CA ASN A 416 -12.56 11.40 8.84
C ASN A 416 -11.34 12.34 8.62
N GLY A 417 -11.06 12.71 7.37
CA GLY A 417 -9.95 13.58 6.97
C GLY A 417 -8.58 12.91 6.95
N ARG A 418 -8.43 11.67 7.39
CA ARG A 418 -7.19 10.89 7.28
C ARG A 418 -7.11 10.21 5.91
N LEU A 419 -6.00 10.38 5.20
CA LEU A 419 -5.77 9.60 3.98
C LEU A 419 -5.65 8.12 4.34
N ALA A 420 -6.51 7.33 3.73
CA ALA A 420 -6.46 5.88 3.88
C ALA A 420 -5.20 5.32 3.21
N PRO A 421 -4.49 4.38 3.82
CA PRO A 421 -3.33 3.74 3.21
C PRO A 421 -3.74 2.97 1.96
N ASP A 422 -2.78 2.73 1.07
CA ASP A 422 -3.03 1.87 -0.09
C ASP A 422 -3.51 0.48 0.36
N PRO A 423 -4.61 -0.02 -0.21
CA PRO A 423 -5.14 -1.30 0.19
C PRO A 423 -4.19 -2.43 -0.22
N PRO A 424 -3.93 -3.41 0.67
CA PRO A 424 -3.22 -4.61 0.29
C PRO A 424 -3.87 -5.28 -0.95
N PRO A 425 -3.09 -5.78 -1.92
CA PRO A 425 -3.60 -6.25 -3.22
C PRO A 425 -4.70 -7.32 -3.13
N PHE A 426 -4.72 -8.10 -2.06
CA PHE A 426 -5.62 -9.24 -1.85
C PHE A 426 -6.67 -8.99 -0.76
N LEU A 427 -6.66 -7.82 -0.12
CA LEU A 427 -7.68 -7.51 0.89
C LEU A 427 -8.98 -7.13 0.17
N PRO A 428 -10.10 -7.83 0.45
CA PRO A 428 -11.39 -7.46 -0.11
C PRO A 428 -11.76 -6.01 0.26
N PRO A 429 -12.35 -5.23 -0.65
CA PRO A 429 -12.72 -3.84 -0.38
C PRO A 429 -13.60 -3.66 0.85
N PHE A 430 -14.51 -4.59 1.10
CA PHE A 430 -15.35 -4.56 2.30
C PHE A 430 -14.50 -4.64 3.58
N ASP A 431 -13.56 -5.59 3.66
CA ASP A 431 -12.72 -5.79 4.83
C ASP A 431 -11.75 -4.63 5.04
N TYR A 432 -11.27 -4.04 3.93
CA TYR A 432 -10.46 -2.83 3.96
C TYR A 432 -11.20 -1.66 4.64
N PHE A 433 -12.40 -1.31 4.17
CA PHE A 433 -13.17 -0.23 4.76
C PHE A 433 -13.65 -0.56 6.17
N LYS A 434 -14.04 -1.81 6.43
CA LYS A 434 -14.45 -2.26 7.75
C LYS A 434 -13.36 -1.98 8.78
N ARG A 435 -12.10 -2.32 8.50
CA ARG A 435 -10.98 -2.05 9.41
C ARG A 435 -10.81 -0.56 9.68
N LEU A 436 -10.82 0.27 8.64
CA LEU A 436 -10.68 1.72 8.78
C LEU A 436 -11.81 2.34 9.60
N ILE A 437 -13.05 1.90 9.38
CA ILE A 437 -14.23 2.38 10.10
C ILE A 437 -14.18 1.96 11.57
N GLU A 438 -13.86 0.69 11.84
CA GLU A 438 -13.76 0.17 13.22
C GLU A 438 -12.65 0.88 14.01
N GLU A 439 -11.52 1.19 13.36
CA GLU A 439 -10.45 2.00 13.96
C GLU A 439 -10.96 3.39 14.36
N GLU A 440 -11.65 4.10 13.47
CA GLU A 440 -12.19 5.43 13.76
C GLU A 440 -13.27 5.39 14.86
N LEU A 441 -14.20 4.43 14.80
CA LEU A 441 -15.23 4.27 15.83
C LEU A 441 -14.64 3.96 17.20
N SER A 442 -13.57 3.15 17.25
CA SER A 442 -12.88 2.83 18.50
C SER A 442 -12.22 4.05 19.16
N LYS A 443 -11.68 4.98 18.34
CA LYS A 443 -11.11 6.24 18.84
C LYS A 443 -12.18 7.15 19.42
N LEU A 444 -13.33 7.26 18.76
CA LEU A 444 -14.44 8.11 19.21
C LEU A 444 -15.07 7.60 20.53
N SER A 445 -15.13 6.28 20.73
CA SER A 445 -15.68 5.69 21.97
C SER A 445 -14.77 5.88 23.17
N ARG A 446 -13.51 6.32 22.98
CA ARG A 446 -12.51 6.53 24.04
C ARG A 446 -12.30 8.01 24.41
N GLN A 447 -12.89 8.92 23.64
CA GLN A 447 -12.88 10.34 24.02
C GLN A 447 -13.84 10.53 25.20
N PRO A 448 -13.40 11.14 26.32
CA PRO A 448 -14.19 11.28 27.54
C PRO A 448 -15.43 12.15 27.36
#